data_f890f7b6d84683e4d869ce1631c88452
#
_entry.id   f890f7b6d84683e4d869ce1631c88452
#
_cell.length_a   1.000
_cell.length_b   1.000
_cell.length_c   1.000
_cell.angle_alpha   90.00
_cell.angle_beta   90.00
_cell.angle_gamma   90.00
#
_symmetry.space_group_name_H-M   'P 1'
#
loop_
_entity.id
_entity.type
_entity.pdbx_description
1 polymer ?
#
loop_
_entity_poly.entity_id
_entity_poly.type
_entity_poly.pdbx_seq_one_letter_code
_entity_poly.pdbx_strand_id
1 'polypeptide(L)'
;MKRLQGFFILILLLFLAGCAHVISKDLRVKADPSLTFKEAFQNPNAYQGKTVIWGGEIIKTTNQKDGTTLIEVFQLPLSRRGEPNETYPSEGRFLVLAEKYLDPHLFRRGRKITVAGEILGEEFRKLGEMDYRYPLLSGKQIHLWREYYYPGGPYYYYPYYYDPWWDYPIYWRFHFYYHRHW
;
A
#
# COMPACT_ATOMS: atom_id res chain seq x y z
N MET A 1 6.09 10.57 50.57
CA MET A 1 5.55 11.47 49.54
C MET A 1 6.48 11.55 48.30
N LYS A 2 7.80 11.82 48.45
CA LYS A 2 8.71 11.93 47.27
C LYS A 2 8.82 10.69 46.39
N ARG A 3 8.73 9.48 46.95
CA ARG A 3 8.76 8.21 46.18
C ARG A 3 7.49 7.99 45.36
N LEU A 4 6.35 8.46 45.84
CA LEU A 4 5.08 8.36 45.11
C LEU A 4 5.03 9.34 43.92
N GLN A 5 5.59 10.56 44.10
CA GLN A 5 5.74 11.54 43.03
C GLN A 5 6.66 11.05 41.92
N GLY A 6 7.79 10.39 42.24
CA GLY A 6 8.68 9.81 41.24
C GLY A 6 8.01 8.70 40.44
N PHE A 7 7.17 7.88 41.06
CA PHE A 7 6.40 6.83 40.37
C PHE A 7 5.36 7.41 39.43
N PHE A 8 4.68 8.49 39.82
CA PHE A 8 3.71 9.18 38.96
C PHE A 8 4.38 9.85 37.74
N ILE A 9 5.55 10.45 37.90
CA ILE A 9 6.33 11.03 36.82
C ILE A 9 6.80 9.96 35.82
N LEU A 10 7.24 8.80 36.35
CA LEU A 10 7.66 7.69 35.49
C LEU A 10 6.50 7.13 34.66
N ILE A 11 5.31 7.00 35.25
CA ILE A 11 4.10 6.59 34.56
C ILE A 11 3.71 7.62 33.49
N LEU A 12 3.76 8.91 33.80
CA LEU A 12 3.44 9.99 32.85
C LEU A 12 4.42 10.00 31.67
N LEU A 13 5.71 9.72 31.88
CA LEU A 13 6.71 9.58 30.81
C LEU A 13 6.47 8.38 29.92
N LEU A 14 5.93 7.28 30.43
CA LEU A 14 5.57 6.10 29.63
C LEU A 14 4.38 6.36 28.71
N PHE A 15 3.46 7.25 29.07
CA PHE A 15 2.34 7.65 28.21
C PHE A 15 2.76 8.60 27.06
N LEU A 16 3.94 9.20 27.10
CA LEU A 16 4.47 10.06 26.03
C LEU A 16 5.12 9.27 24.89
N ALA A 17 5.26 7.95 25.00
CA ALA A 17 5.67 7.08 23.89
C ALA A 17 4.56 6.98 22.83
N GLY A 18 4.20 8.11 22.23
CA GLY A 18 3.20 8.20 21.17
C GLY A 18 3.60 7.34 19.98
N CYS A 19 2.62 6.62 19.43
CA CYS A 19 2.79 5.83 18.22
C CYS A 19 3.38 6.68 17.09
N ALA A 20 4.68 6.52 16.80
CA ALA A 20 5.34 7.21 15.70
C ALA A 20 4.72 6.74 14.38
N HIS A 21 4.06 7.65 13.69
CA HIS A 21 3.55 7.39 12.35
C HIS A 21 4.72 7.44 11.36
N VAL A 22 4.71 6.54 10.35
CA VAL A 22 5.83 6.40 9.40
C VAL A 22 5.99 7.60 8.45
N ILE A 23 4.94 8.37 8.25
CA ILE A 23 4.97 9.61 7.46
C ILE A 23 5.19 10.82 8.40
N SER A 24 6.04 11.73 7.99
CA SER A 24 6.37 12.95 8.73
C SER A 24 5.12 13.79 9.06
N LYS A 25 5.18 14.51 10.18
CA LYS A 25 4.06 15.35 10.63
C LYS A 25 3.67 16.39 9.57
N ASP A 26 4.65 17.01 8.91
CA ASP A 26 4.42 18.07 7.93
C ASP A 26 3.60 17.58 6.72
N LEU A 27 3.91 16.38 6.22
CA LEU A 27 3.16 15.78 5.12
C LEU A 27 1.78 15.30 5.57
N ARG A 28 1.65 14.81 6.81
CA ARG A 28 0.34 14.43 7.36
C ARG A 28 -0.61 15.62 7.54
N VAL A 29 -0.07 16.78 7.92
CA VAL A 29 -0.88 18.01 8.05
C VAL A 29 -1.31 18.55 6.69
N LYS A 30 -0.49 18.36 5.65
CA LYS A 30 -0.81 18.78 4.26
C LYS A 30 -1.76 17.81 3.58
N ALA A 31 -1.75 16.54 3.98
CA ALA A 31 -2.63 15.53 3.38
C ALA A 31 -4.09 15.83 3.67
N ASP A 32 -4.93 15.71 2.64
CA ASP A 32 -6.38 15.85 2.76
C ASP A 32 -6.98 14.54 3.29
N PRO A 33 -7.42 14.49 4.56
CA PRO A 33 -7.94 13.25 5.14
C PRO A 33 -9.35 12.90 4.64
N SER A 34 -10.04 13.82 3.99
CA SER A 34 -11.38 13.62 3.46
C SER A 34 -11.36 13.00 2.06
N LEU A 35 -10.23 13.15 1.33
CA LEU A 35 -10.10 12.61 -0.01
C LEU A 35 -9.78 11.12 0.02
N THR A 36 -10.77 10.30 -0.31
CA THR A 36 -10.61 8.85 -0.39
C THR A 36 -9.86 8.44 -1.66
N PHE A 37 -9.25 7.24 -1.64
CA PHE A 37 -8.62 6.70 -2.84
C PHE A 37 -9.64 6.54 -3.97
N LYS A 38 -10.83 6.04 -3.68
CA LYS A 38 -11.91 5.79 -4.64
C LYS A 38 -12.33 7.07 -5.37
N GLU A 39 -12.49 8.17 -4.65
CA GLU A 39 -12.84 9.46 -5.28
C GLU A 39 -11.74 9.97 -6.20
N ALA A 40 -10.50 9.93 -5.73
CA ALA A 40 -9.35 10.33 -6.55
C ALA A 40 -9.15 9.41 -7.75
N PHE A 41 -9.41 8.11 -7.62
CA PHE A 41 -9.33 7.14 -8.71
C PHE A 41 -10.36 7.40 -9.81
N GLN A 42 -11.57 7.85 -9.44
CA GLN A 42 -12.63 8.17 -10.41
C GLN A 42 -12.27 9.37 -11.30
N ASN A 43 -11.61 10.37 -10.75
CA ASN A 43 -11.22 11.58 -11.49
C ASN A 43 -9.91 12.17 -10.91
N PRO A 44 -8.74 11.58 -11.20
CA PRO A 44 -7.48 12.04 -10.62
C PRO A 44 -7.14 13.49 -10.98
N ASN A 45 -7.52 13.93 -12.19
CA ASN A 45 -7.22 15.27 -12.67
C ASN A 45 -7.95 16.37 -11.88
N ALA A 46 -9.12 16.07 -11.30
CA ALA A 46 -9.84 17.02 -10.44
C ALA A 46 -9.12 17.30 -9.11
N TYR A 47 -8.20 16.44 -8.74
CA TYR A 47 -7.49 16.51 -7.45
C TYR A 47 -5.98 16.76 -7.61
N GLN A 48 -5.55 17.24 -8.78
CA GLN A 48 -4.14 17.62 -9.01
C GLN A 48 -3.65 18.62 -7.95
N GLY A 49 -2.42 18.40 -7.49
CA GLY A 49 -1.80 19.22 -6.42
C GLY A 49 -2.26 18.89 -5.00
N LYS A 50 -3.31 18.07 -4.84
CA LYS A 50 -3.70 17.62 -3.50
C LYS A 50 -2.69 16.61 -2.96
N THR A 51 -2.31 16.79 -1.70
CA THR A 51 -1.44 15.83 -0.99
C THR A 51 -2.30 14.71 -0.40
N VAL A 52 -1.89 13.48 -0.62
CA VAL A 52 -2.53 12.27 -0.11
C VAL A 52 -1.52 11.35 0.55
N ILE A 53 -2.00 10.44 1.40
CA ILE A 53 -1.20 9.36 1.99
C ILE A 53 -1.88 8.05 1.61
N TRP A 54 -1.28 7.34 0.67
CA TRP A 54 -1.76 6.04 0.21
C TRP A 54 -0.71 4.96 0.46
N GLY A 55 -1.13 3.72 0.45
CA GLY A 55 -0.20 2.61 0.54
C GLY A 55 -0.72 1.38 -0.17
N GLY A 56 0.14 0.37 -0.19
CA GLY A 56 -0.19 -0.88 -0.84
C GLY A 56 1.02 -1.77 -1.05
N GLU A 57 0.81 -2.75 -1.89
CA GLU A 57 1.83 -3.71 -2.31
C GLU A 57 2.43 -3.30 -3.65
N ILE A 58 3.75 -3.37 -3.75
CA ILE A 58 4.49 -3.09 -4.99
C ILE A 58 4.21 -4.21 -6.01
N ILE A 59 3.69 -3.83 -7.18
CA ILE A 59 3.53 -4.72 -8.32
C ILE A 59 4.78 -4.70 -9.20
N LYS A 60 5.31 -3.49 -9.47
CA LYS A 60 6.47 -3.32 -10.35
C LYS A 60 7.22 -2.05 -9.99
N THR A 61 8.55 -2.12 -10.06
CA THR A 61 9.44 -0.97 -9.95
C THR A 61 10.26 -0.85 -11.22
N THR A 62 10.29 0.35 -11.80
CA THR A 62 10.98 0.62 -13.07
C THR A 62 11.81 1.89 -12.92
N ASN A 63 13.13 1.76 -13.02
CA ASN A 63 14.03 2.91 -13.07
C ASN A 63 14.01 3.52 -14.48
N GLN A 64 13.87 4.82 -14.56
CA GLN A 64 13.81 5.56 -15.80
C GLN A 64 15.19 6.09 -16.19
N LYS A 65 15.35 6.49 -17.45
CA LYS A 65 16.63 6.98 -17.97
C LYS A 65 17.06 8.33 -17.37
N ASP A 66 16.11 9.11 -16.89
CA ASP A 66 16.31 10.40 -16.24
C ASP A 66 16.71 10.30 -14.75
N GLY A 67 16.87 9.06 -14.23
CA GLY A 67 17.23 8.81 -12.85
C GLY A 67 16.06 8.75 -11.89
N THR A 68 14.84 8.94 -12.37
CA THR A 68 13.62 8.74 -11.56
C THR A 68 13.25 7.26 -11.47
N THR A 69 12.39 6.93 -10.53
CA THR A 69 11.85 5.58 -10.39
C THR A 69 10.33 5.63 -10.38
N LEU A 70 9.71 4.84 -11.23
CA LEU A 70 8.28 4.64 -11.26
C LEU A 70 7.89 3.33 -10.59
N ILE A 71 6.98 3.39 -9.62
CA ILE A 71 6.48 2.24 -8.88
C ILE A 71 5.00 2.07 -9.16
N GLU A 72 4.60 0.90 -9.63
CA GLU A 72 3.19 0.49 -9.70
C GLU A 72 2.80 -0.17 -8.37
N VAL A 73 1.71 0.29 -7.78
CA VAL A 73 1.24 -0.14 -6.46
C VAL A 73 -0.18 -0.63 -6.53
N PHE A 74 -0.43 -1.83 -5.99
CA PHE A 74 -1.75 -2.33 -5.68
C PHE A 74 -2.21 -1.68 -4.38
N GLN A 75 -3.22 -0.83 -4.45
CA GLN A 75 -3.69 -0.06 -3.30
C GLN A 75 -4.24 -0.98 -2.20
N LEU A 76 -3.86 -0.69 -0.97
CA LEU A 76 -4.42 -1.30 0.24
C LEU A 76 -4.75 -0.21 1.25
N PRO A 77 -5.88 -0.32 1.97
CA PRO A 77 -6.21 0.60 3.05
C PRO A 77 -5.12 0.62 4.12
N LEU A 78 -4.93 1.79 4.74
CA LEU A 78 -3.91 1.96 5.75
C LEU A 78 -4.46 1.73 7.17
N SER A 79 -3.68 1.08 8.01
CA SER A 79 -3.90 1.02 9.44
C SER A 79 -3.65 2.40 10.10
N ARG A 80 -3.97 2.54 11.39
CA ARG A 80 -3.68 3.77 12.15
C ARG A 80 -2.19 4.14 12.19
N ARG A 81 -1.29 3.17 12.02
CA ARG A 81 0.16 3.39 11.95
C ARG A 81 0.64 3.74 10.54
N GLY A 82 -0.26 3.71 9.58
CA GLY A 82 0.03 3.94 8.17
C GLY A 82 0.50 2.68 7.43
N GLU A 83 0.39 1.49 8.00
CA GLU A 83 0.76 0.23 7.36
C GLU A 83 -0.36 -0.28 6.45
N PRO A 84 -0.05 -0.72 5.21
CA PRO A 84 -1.01 -1.34 4.33
C PRO A 84 -1.60 -2.62 4.92
N ASN A 85 -2.93 -2.72 4.92
CA ASN A 85 -3.70 -3.80 5.54
C ASN A 85 -4.40 -4.63 4.47
N GLU A 86 -4.05 -5.91 4.36
CA GLU A 86 -4.61 -6.86 3.40
C GLU A 86 -6.00 -7.39 3.79
N THR A 87 -6.48 -7.10 5.00
CA THR A 87 -7.80 -7.56 5.47
C THR A 87 -8.95 -6.95 4.67
N TYR A 88 -8.72 -5.80 4.03
CA TYR A 88 -9.73 -5.09 3.25
C TYR A 88 -9.42 -5.16 1.76
N PRO A 89 -10.46 -5.15 0.90
CA PRO A 89 -10.27 -5.20 -0.54
C PRO A 89 -9.54 -3.96 -1.05
N SER A 90 -8.78 -4.14 -2.12
CA SER A 90 -8.19 -3.05 -2.89
C SER A 90 -9.25 -2.28 -3.68
N GLU A 91 -9.07 -0.97 -3.78
CA GLU A 91 -9.91 -0.12 -4.63
C GLU A 91 -9.26 0.17 -6.00
N GLY A 92 -8.09 -0.42 -6.28
CA GLY A 92 -7.42 -0.29 -7.58
C GLY A 92 -5.90 -0.20 -7.48
N ARG A 93 -5.30 0.41 -8.50
CA ARG A 93 -3.84 0.60 -8.61
C ARG A 93 -3.50 2.06 -8.81
N PHE A 94 -2.32 2.47 -8.41
CA PHE A 94 -1.78 3.80 -8.65
C PHE A 94 -0.29 3.74 -8.99
N LEU A 95 0.22 4.82 -9.55
CA LEU A 95 1.64 4.98 -9.85
C LEU A 95 2.27 5.99 -8.90
N VAL A 96 3.51 5.75 -8.54
CA VAL A 96 4.34 6.65 -7.75
C VAL A 96 5.59 6.98 -8.53
N LEU A 97 5.78 8.26 -8.84
CA LEU A 97 7.01 8.79 -9.41
C LEU A 97 7.91 9.28 -8.28
N ALA A 98 9.00 8.57 -8.04
CA ALA A 98 10.06 8.98 -7.11
C ALA A 98 11.14 9.74 -7.88
N GLU A 99 11.48 10.96 -7.43
CA GLU A 99 12.50 11.84 -8.05
C GLU A 99 13.94 11.38 -7.74
N LYS A 100 14.14 10.08 -7.57
CA LYS A 100 15.43 9.45 -7.26
C LYS A 100 15.44 8.00 -7.66
N TYR A 101 16.65 7.47 -7.83
CA TYR A 101 16.85 6.05 -7.97
C TYR A 101 16.41 5.31 -6.70
N LEU A 102 15.57 4.29 -6.87
CA LEU A 102 15.23 3.31 -5.85
C LEU A 102 15.69 1.93 -6.33
N ASP A 103 16.39 1.21 -5.46
CA ASP A 103 16.90 -0.13 -5.78
C ASP A 103 15.73 -1.12 -5.96
N PRO A 104 15.54 -1.71 -7.16
CA PRO A 104 14.46 -2.65 -7.42
C PRO A 104 14.55 -3.94 -6.59
N HIS A 105 15.73 -4.27 -6.04
CA HIS A 105 15.88 -5.40 -5.13
C HIS A 105 15.23 -5.12 -3.77
N LEU A 106 15.35 -3.88 -3.29
CA LEU A 106 14.69 -3.44 -2.06
C LEU A 106 13.20 -3.17 -2.28
N PHE A 107 12.87 -2.46 -3.37
CA PHE A 107 11.50 -2.11 -3.77
C PHE A 107 10.93 -3.15 -4.75
N ARG A 108 11.11 -4.43 -4.43
CA ARG A 108 10.65 -5.54 -5.26
C ARG A 108 9.16 -5.79 -5.10
N ARG A 109 8.59 -6.51 -6.06
CA ARG A 109 7.21 -7.00 -5.98
C ARG A 109 6.92 -7.71 -4.65
N GLY A 110 5.72 -7.50 -4.12
CA GLY A 110 5.25 -8.08 -2.86
C GLY A 110 5.60 -7.25 -1.62
N ARG A 111 6.50 -6.25 -1.74
CA ARG A 111 6.84 -5.38 -0.62
C ARG A 111 5.75 -4.33 -0.40
N LYS A 112 5.47 -4.05 0.85
CA LYS A 112 4.51 -3.00 1.25
C LYS A 112 5.20 -1.65 1.34
N ILE A 113 4.53 -0.63 0.82
CA ILE A 113 4.95 0.76 0.94
C ILE A 113 3.80 1.65 1.40
N THR A 114 4.17 2.75 2.06
CA THR A 114 3.28 3.88 2.33
C THR A 114 3.91 5.11 1.74
N VAL A 115 3.13 5.85 0.97
CA VAL A 115 3.57 7.02 0.21
C VAL A 115 2.77 8.22 0.63
N ALA A 116 3.46 9.31 0.96
CA ALA A 116 2.88 10.64 1.00
C ALA A 116 3.33 11.40 -0.25
N GLY A 117 2.38 11.94 -1.00
CA GLY A 117 2.69 12.58 -2.28
C GLY A 117 1.55 13.45 -2.79
N GLU A 118 1.85 14.22 -3.84
CA GLU A 118 0.89 15.05 -4.54
C GLU A 118 0.34 14.31 -5.76
N ILE A 119 -0.95 14.42 -6.01
CA ILE A 119 -1.58 13.90 -7.21
C ILE A 119 -1.12 14.74 -8.41
N LEU A 120 -0.44 14.11 -9.36
CA LEU A 120 0.00 14.74 -10.62
C LEU A 120 -1.05 14.65 -11.72
N GLY A 121 -2.09 13.83 -11.54
CA GLY A 121 -3.13 13.53 -12.52
C GLY A 121 -3.25 12.03 -12.75
N GLU A 122 -3.42 11.65 -14.01
CA GLU A 122 -3.61 10.26 -14.41
C GLU A 122 -2.65 9.84 -15.52
N GLU A 123 -2.38 8.54 -15.58
CA GLU A 123 -1.66 7.91 -16.69
C GLU A 123 -2.40 6.66 -17.14
N PHE A 124 -2.59 6.49 -18.46
CA PHE A 124 -3.18 5.29 -19.04
C PHE A 124 -2.09 4.30 -19.40
N ARG A 125 -2.23 3.06 -18.94
CA ARG A 125 -1.34 1.95 -19.26
C ARG A 125 -2.13 0.69 -19.55
N LYS A 126 -1.56 -0.22 -20.32
CA LYS A 126 -2.15 -1.53 -20.51
C LYS A 126 -2.06 -2.35 -19.21
N LEU A 127 -3.21 -2.90 -18.81
CA LEU A 127 -3.33 -3.93 -17.80
C LEU A 127 -3.94 -5.16 -18.49
N GLY A 128 -3.10 -6.10 -18.91
CA GLY A 128 -3.47 -7.08 -19.91
C GLY A 128 -3.85 -6.37 -21.22
N GLU A 129 -5.02 -6.67 -21.75
CA GLU A 129 -5.53 -6.04 -22.99
C GLU A 129 -6.30 -4.74 -22.76
N MET A 130 -6.61 -4.41 -21.48
CA MET A 130 -7.39 -3.23 -21.12
C MET A 130 -6.53 -1.99 -21.01
N ASP A 131 -7.09 -0.83 -21.40
CA ASP A 131 -6.55 0.47 -21.00
C ASP A 131 -7.01 0.77 -19.59
N TYR A 132 -6.05 0.76 -18.65
CA TYR A 132 -6.31 1.01 -17.24
C TYR A 132 -5.80 2.39 -16.85
N ARG A 133 -6.64 3.15 -16.16
CA ARG A 133 -6.32 4.47 -15.66
C ARG A 133 -5.65 4.37 -14.29
N TYR A 134 -4.47 4.93 -14.19
CA TYR A 134 -3.71 5.01 -12.95
C TYR A 134 -3.69 6.44 -12.44
N PRO A 135 -4.14 6.74 -11.21
CA PRO A 135 -3.72 7.96 -10.53
C PRO A 135 -2.19 7.97 -10.41
N LEU A 136 -1.56 9.11 -10.74
CA LEU A 136 -0.12 9.30 -10.66
C LEU A 136 0.20 10.22 -9.48
N LEU A 137 1.09 9.77 -8.58
CA LEU A 137 1.60 10.55 -7.46
C LEU A 137 3.05 10.96 -7.66
N SER A 138 3.41 12.19 -7.27
CA SER A 138 4.78 12.56 -6.96
C SER A 138 5.13 12.09 -5.55
N GLY A 139 5.99 11.08 -5.42
CA GLY A 139 6.35 10.47 -4.13
C GLY A 139 7.27 11.36 -3.30
N LYS A 140 6.72 12.23 -2.45
CA LYS A 140 7.51 13.13 -1.57
C LYS A 140 8.16 12.37 -0.43
N GLN A 141 7.47 11.40 0.16
CA GLN A 141 8.01 10.48 1.15
C GLN A 141 7.48 9.08 0.87
N ILE A 142 8.39 8.11 0.77
CA ILE A 142 8.08 6.71 0.54
C ILE A 142 8.67 5.92 1.70
N HIS A 143 7.81 5.23 2.45
CA HIS A 143 8.20 4.33 3.52
C HIS A 143 8.07 2.89 3.05
N LEU A 144 9.19 2.15 3.09
CA LEU A 144 9.23 0.72 2.77
C LEU A 144 9.11 -0.08 4.07
N TRP A 145 8.07 -0.87 4.20
CA TRP A 145 7.84 -1.70 5.38
C TRP A 145 8.81 -2.87 5.42
N ARG A 146 9.19 -3.27 6.64
CA ARG A 146 10.01 -4.48 6.84
C ARG A 146 9.15 -5.71 6.55
N GLU A 147 9.75 -6.70 5.92
CA GLU A 147 9.14 -8.03 5.85
C GLU A 147 9.31 -8.71 7.20
N TYR A 148 8.21 -9.17 7.76
CA TYR A 148 8.27 -10.05 8.91
C TYR A 148 8.52 -11.47 8.40
N TYR A 149 9.75 -11.92 8.52
CA TYR A 149 10.07 -13.34 8.35
C TYR A 149 9.56 -14.07 9.60
N TYR A 150 8.52 -14.89 9.45
CA TYR A 150 8.12 -15.85 10.48
C TYR A 150 8.95 -17.12 10.29
N PRO A 151 9.95 -17.41 11.16
CA PRO A 151 10.66 -18.69 11.12
C PRO A 151 9.66 -19.77 11.55
N GLY A 152 9.21 -20.61 10.62
CA GLY A 152 8.31 -21.73 10.89
C GLY A 152 6.89 -21.63 10.33
N GLY A 153 6.54 -20.57 9.60
CA GLY A 153 5.33 -20.54 8.79
C GLY A 153 5.50 -21.42 7.53
N PRO A 154 4.42 -22.07 7.05
CA PRO A 154 4.49 -22.78 5.78
C PRO A 154 4.95 -21.79 4.71
N TYR A 155 5.94 -22.22 3.91
CA TYR A 155 6.34 -21.50 2.71
C TYR A 155 5.12 -21.45 1.78
N TYR A 156 4.31 -20.38 1.85
CA TYR A 156 3.40 -20.09 0.78
C TYR A 156 4.24 -19.63 -0.40
N TYR A 157 4.65 -20.59 -1.20
CA TYR A 157 5.12 -20.36 -2.54
C TYR A 157 3.94 -19.76 -3.29
N TYR A 158 3.91 -18.41 -3.42
CA TYR A 158 3.02 -17.76 -4.37
C TYR A 158 3.52 -18.13 -5.75
N PRO A 159 2.81 -19.00 -6.49
CA PRO A 159 3.16 -19.22 -7.87
C PRO A 159 3.01 -17.88 -8.59
N TYR A 160 4.03 -17.51 -9.32
CA TYR A 160 4.00 -16.44 -10.30
C TYR A 160 2.70 -16.55 -11.11
N TYR A 161 1.93 -15.48 -11.23
CA TYR A 161 0.63 -15.36 -11.86
C TYR A 161 -0.55 -15.46 -10.88
N TYR A 162 -0.88 -14.38 -10.26
CA TYR A 162 -2.24 -14.11 -9.87
C TYR A 162 -2.66 -12.82 -10.58
N ASP A 163 -3.31 -12.97 -11.74
CA ASP A 163 -4.12 -11.93 -12.36
C ASP A 163 -5.53 -12.08 -11.79
N PRO A 164 -5.99 -11.18 -10.88
CA PRO A 164 -7.24 -11.39 -10.15
C PRO A 164 -8.49 -11.34 -11.05
N TRP A 165 -8.35 -11.01 -12.34
CA TRP A 165 -9.46 -10.81 -13.25
C TRP A 165 -9.63 -11.90 -14.31
N TRP A 166 -8.61 -12.73 -14.59
CA TRP A 166 -8.66 -13.71 -15.68
C TRP A 166 -8.51 -15.17 -15.25
N ASP A 167 -8.02 -15.45 -14.04
CA ASP A 167 -7.85 -16.81 -13.52
C ASP A 167 -8.87 -17.18 -12.43
N TYR A 168 -10.14 -16.86 -12.63
CA TYR A 168 -11.21 -17.68 -12.07
C TYR A 168 -11.60 -18.73 -13.12
N PRO A 169 -11.07 -19.94 -13.07
CA PRO A 169 -11.74 -21.04 -13.72
C PRO A 169 -13.07 -21.20 -12.99
N ILE A 170 -14.15 -21.00 -13.70
CA ILE A 170 -15.50 -21.35 -13.28
C ILE A 170 -15.54 -22.87 -13.10
N TYR A 171 -15.00 -23.36 -12.02
CA TYR A 171 -15.21 -24.72 -11.55
C TYR A 171 -16.16 -24.70 -10.36
N TRP A 172 -17.40 -24.26 -10.61
CA TRP A 172 -18.53 -24.78 -9.88
C TRP A 172 -18.77 -26.21 -10.36
N ARG A 173 -17.88 -27.09 -9.98
CA ARG A 173 -18.15 -28.52 -10.12
C ARG A 173 -18.93 -28.91 -8.87
N PHE A 174 -20.24 -29.03 -9.04
CA PHE A 174 -21.15 -29.65 -8.09
C PHE A 174 -20.59 -31.05 -7.74
N HIS A 175 -20.03 -31.18 -6.55
CA HIS A 175 -19.83 -32.50 -5.96
C HIS A 175 -21.15 -32.91 -5.36
N PHE A 176 -21.96 -33.65 -6.16
CA PHE A 176 -23.03 -34.48 -5.61
C PHE A 176 -22.37 -35.61 -4.83
N TYR A 177 -22.48 -35.57 -3.51
CA TYR A 177 -22.27 -36.74 -2.65
C TYR A 177 -23.35 -37.75 -2.92
N TYR A 178 -23.04 -38.80 -3.65
CA TYR A 178 -23.83 -40.03 -3.64
C TYR A 178 -23.46 -40.83 -2.37
N HIS A 179 -24.30 -40.75 -1.36
CA HIS A 179 -24.38 -41.80 -0.35
C HIS A 179 -24.95 -43.02 -1.00
N ARG A 180 -24.16 -44.04 -1.17
CA ARG A 180 -24.66 -45.41 -1.36
C ARG A 180 -24.49 -46.18 -0.05
N HIS A 181 -25.61 -46.47 0.58
CA HIS A 181 -25.74 -47.54 1.55
C HIS A 181 -25.56 -48.87 0.83
N TRP A 182 -24.71 -49.70 1.35
CA TRP A 182 -24.82 -51.14 1.57
C TRP A 182 -23.82 -51.55 2.63
#